data_fafeb7ca087155561489a24002748936
#
_entry.id   fafeb7ca087155561489a24002748936
#
_cell.length_a   1.000
_cell.length_b   1.000
_cell.length_c   1.000
_cell.angle_alpha   90.00
_cell.angle_beta   90.00
_cell.angle_gamma   90.00
#
_symmetry.space_group_name_H-M   'P 1'
#
loop_
_entity.id
_entity.type
_entity.pdbx_description
1 polymer ?
#
loop_
_entity_poly.entity_id
_entity_poly.type
_entity_poly.pdbx_seq_one_letter_code
_entity_poly.pdbx_strand_id
1 'polypeptide(L)'
;MKKTMKYFMFLLVSTMVVFTSCKDDDEPNGGGGTAGNSAISELAVTPNADVKYGDEVTLTAKFADEKGLRQYMISVSNANGAFYETTKMLTGKTYDMNEKIALPLPKNAVAGDLTISVTVKNSSNELSTEEVGIKGVTLPTFDALYLALDNNLVYTMEKDGNVFSVEDFIPAGATGKIYANSNKTGMSWGMEGDEIIALGKDNIVFGGEEEAYFKISFNAVSFE
;
A
#
# COMPACT_ATOMS: atom_id res chain seq x y z
N MET A 1 -22.95 -7.98 -33.05
CA MET A 1 -21.78 -8.87 -32.80
C MET A 1 -21.50 -8.83 -31.31
N LYS A 2 -21.77 -9.93 -30.59
CA LYS A 2 -21.61 -10.01 -29.12
C LYS A 2 -20.15 -10.35 -28.81
N LYS A 3 -19.43 -9.47 -28.09
CA LYS A 3 -18.11 -9.77 -27.52
C LYS A 3 -18.31 -10.42 -26.15
N THR A 4 -18.01 -11.69 -26.05
CA THR A 4 -17.95 -12.43 -24.79
C THR A 4 -16.69 -12.06 -24.03
N MET A 5 -16.86 -11.41 -22.90
CA MET A 5 -15.79 -11.11 -21.94
C MET A 5 -15.50 -12.37 -21.12
N LYS A 6 -14.29 -12.91 -21.26
CA LYS A 6 -13.83 -14.09 -20.50
C LYS A 6 -13.33 -13.60 -19.13
N TYR A 7 -14.10 -13.89 -18.09
CA TYR A 7 -13.64 -13.71 -16.70
C TYR A 7 -12.59 -14.79 -16.38
N PHE A 8 -11.37 -14.32 -16.11
CA PHE A 8 -10.32 -15.15 -15.51
C PHE A 8 -10.52 -15.13 -14.00
N MET A 9 -11.19 -16.17 -13.49
CA MET A 9 -11.40 -16.39 -12.06
C MET A 9 -10.10 -16.99 -11.49
N PHE A 10 -9.29 -16.18 -10.83
CA PHE A 10 -8.15 -16.66 -10.05
C PHE A 10 -8.70 -17.25 -8.74
N LEU A 11 -8.74 -18.58 -8.70
CA LEU A 11 -9.06 -19.32 -7.48
C LEU A 11 -7.80 -19.36 -6.60
N LEU A 12 -7.73 -18.46 -5.61
CA LEU A 12 -6.68 -18.47 -4.60
C LEU A 12 -7.06 -19.50 -3.54
N VAL A 13 -6.48 -20.69 -3.64
CA VAL A 13 -6.59 -21.72 -2.61
C VAL A 13 -5.67 -21.30 -1.46
N SER A 14 -6.24 -20.71 -0.40
CA SER A 14 -5.54 -20.47 0.86
C SER A 14 -5.46 -21.79 1.64
N THR A 15 -4.34 -22.48 1.56
CA THR A 15 -4.01 -23.56 2.50
C THR A 15 -3.55 -22.94 3.79
N MET A 16 -4.43 -22.89 4.80
CA MET A 16 -4.04 -22.65 6.18
C MET A 16 -3.18 -23.82 6.67
N VAL A 17 -1.89 -23.60 6.81
CA VAL A 17 -1.01 -24.52 7.53
C VAL A 17 -1.06 -24.11 8.99
N VAL A 18 -1.81 -24.85 9.78
CA VAL A 18 -1.83 -24.72 11.25
C VAL A 18 -0.59 -25.42 11.78
N PHE A 19 0.41 -24.66 12.22
CA PHE A 19 1.52 -25.21 13.00
C PHE A 19 1.07 -25.39 14.46
N THR A 20 0.71 -26.60 14.84
CA THR A 20 0.61 -27.00 16.23
C THR A 20 2.02 -27.25 16.74
N SER A 21 2.49 -26.37 17.63
CA SER A 21 3.68 -26.60 18.41
C SER A 21 3.37 -27.62 19.51
N CYS A 22 3.79 -28.86 19.33
CA CYS A 22 3.92 -29.80 20.44
C CYS A 22 5.34 -29.68 21.01
N LYS A 23 5.39 -29.32 22.29
CA LYS A 23 6.57 -29.41 23.15
C LYS A 23 6.50 -30.79 23.82
N ASP A 24 7.42 -31.67 23.52
CA ASP A 24 7.74 -32.84 24.34
C ASP A 24 9.25 -32.99 24.35
N ASP A 25 9.77 -33.00 25.61
CA ASP A 25 11.15 -33.35 25.95
C ASP A 25 11.35 -34.85 25.76
N ASP A 26 12.40 -35.25 25.00
CA ASP A 26 13.32 -36.35 25.30
C ASP A 26 14.31 -36.55 24.14
N GLU A 27 15.62 -36.43 24.45
CA GLU A 27 16.76 -36.76 23.58
C GLU A 27 17.01 -38.31 23.50
N PRO A 28 17.93 -38.82 22.65
CA PRO A 28 18.70 -38.26 21.54
C PRO A 28 18.78 -39.14 20.28
N ASN A 29 19.28 -38.53 19.24
CA ASN A 29 20.11 -39.11 18.19
C ASN A 29 19.59 -39.11 16.74
N GLY A 30 20.24 -38.27 15.92
CA GLY A 30 20.65 -38.63 14.56
C GLY A 30 19.66 -38.32 13.46
N GLY A 31 19.70 -37.12 12.97
CA GLY A 31 19.09 -36.78 11.68
C GLY A 31 19.12 -35.27 11.42
N GLY A 32 20.25 -34.75 10.95
CA GLY A 32 20.40 -33.35 10.66
C GLY A 32 19.47 -32.88 9.55
N GLY A 33 18.28 -32.48 9.92
CA GLY A 33 17.50 -31.52 9.16
C GLY A 33 18.04 -30.15 9.54
N THR A 34 18.89 -29.56 8.71
CA THR A 34 19.22 -28.16 8.80
C THR A 34 17.91 -27.40 8.74
N ALA A 35 17.48 -26.83 9.88
CA ALA A 35 16.55 -25.72 9.88
C ALA A 35 17.15 -24.70 8.92
N GLY A 36 16.59 -24.56 7.73
CA GLY A 36 17.06 -23.61 6.75
C GLY A 36 17.03 -22.25 7.41
N ASN A 37 18.20 -21.63 7.61
CA ASN A 37 18.26 -20.27 8.08
C ASN A 37 17.34 -19.46 7.17
N SER A 38 16.36 -18.78 7.78
CA SER A 38 15.53 -17.82 7.04
C SER A 38 16.47 -16.90 6.25
N ALA A 39 16.19 -16.70 4.97
CA ALA A 39 16.97 -15.76 4.15
C ALA A 39 16.84 -14.31 4.67
N ILE A 40 16.00 -14.07 5.68
CA ILE A 40 15.69 -12.75 6.26
C ILE A 40 16.07 -12.76 7.73
N SER A 41 16.75 -11.71 8.16
CA SER A 41 17.07 -11.46 9.57
C SER A 41 16.97 -9.97 9.89
N GLU A 42 16.86 -9.64 11.19
CA GLU A 42 16.82 -8.26 11.70
C GLU A 42 15.69 -7.41 11.06
N LEU A 43 14.56 -8.03 10.70
CA LEU A 43 13.42 -7.29 10.17
C LEU A 43 12.85 -6.35 11.23
N ALA A 44 12.80 -5.06 10.93
CA ALA A 44 12.28 -4.03 11.82
C ALA A 44 11.60 -2.90 11.04
N VAL A 45 10.63 -2.26 11.67
CA VAL A 45 9.96 -1.05 11.16
C VAL A 45 10.05 0.08 12.18
N THR A 46 10.32 1.29 11.72
CA THR A 46 10.45 2.47 12.59
C THR A 46 9.80 3.69 11.91
N PRO A 47 8.89 4.40 12.61
CA PRO A 47 8.25 4.02 13.89
C PRO A 47 7.32 2.80 13.73
N ASN A 48 7.07 2.08 14.84
CA ASN A 48 6.18 0.91 14.88
C ASN A 48 4.88 1.16 15.67
N ALA A 49 4.67 2.40 16.11
CA ALA A 49 3.46 2.88 16.77
C ALA A 49 3.30 4.39 16.57
N ASP A 50 2.13 4.92 16.93
CA ASP A 50 1.79 6.35 16.85
C ASP A 50 1.91 6.94 15.43
N VAL A 51 1.57 6.16 14.42
CA VAL A 51 1.59 6.54 13.01
C VAL A 51 0.18 6.64 12.42
N LYS A 52 0.08 7.36 11.32
CA LYS A 52 -1.15 7.50 10.52
C LYS A 52 -0.92 6.94 9.13
N TYR A 53 -1.99 6.55 8.46
CA TYR A 53 -1.89 6.36 7.01
C TYR A 53 -1.37 7.65 6.35
N GLY A 54 -0.44 7.51 5.44
CA GLY A 54 0.28 8.62 4.80
C GLY A 54 1.62 8.97 5.44
N ASP A 55 1.88 8.56 6.68
CA ASP A 55 3.18 8.74 7.31
C ASP A 55 4.24 7.83 6.69
N GLU A 56 5.49 8.29 6.69
CA GLU A 56 6.62 7.49 6.24
C GLU A 56 7.15 6.62 7.38
N VAL A 57 7.34 5.35 7.10
CA VAL A 57 8.03 4.41 7.97
C VAL A 57 9.28 3.88 7.27
N THR A 58 10.31 3.57 8.04
CA THR A 58 11.53 2.95 7.54
C THR A 58 11.52 1.47 7.89
N LEU A 59 11.67 0.63 6.87
CA LEU A 59 11.75 -0.82 6.99
C LEU A 59 13.20 -1.25 6.76
N THR A 60 13.77 -1.98 7.71
CA THR A 60 15.14 -2.50 7.64
C THR A 60 15.14 -4.02 7.78
N ALA A 61 16.03 -4.68 7.06
CA ALA A 61 16.29 -6.11 7.21
C ALA A 61 17.64 -6.47 6.58
N LYS A 62 18.16 -7.64 6.91
CA LYS A 62 19.31 -8.24 6.22
C LYS A 62 18.87 -9.51 5.51
N PHE A 63 19.23 -9.61 4.25
CA PHE A 63 18.97 -10.80 3.43
C PHE A 63 20.27 -11.53 3.15
N ALA A 64 20.27 -12.86 3.30
CA ALA A 64 21.41 -13.70 2.94
C ALA A 64 20.94 -15.07 2.46
N ASP A 65 21.44 -15.51 1.29
CA ASP A 65 21.13 -16.82 0.73
C ASP A 65 22.31 -17.33 -0.11
N GLU A 66 22.82 -18.53 0.19
CA GLU A 66 23.95 -19.14 -0.51
C GLU A 66 23.69 -19.42 -2.00
N LYS A 67 22.42 -19.63 -2.37
CA LYS A 67 21.98 -19.84 -3.76
C LYS A 67 21.88 -18.52 -4.54
N GLY A 68 22.02 -17.38 -3.84
CA GLY A 68 21.89 -16.03 -4.39
C GLY A 68 20.46 -15.50 -4.31
N LEU A 69 20.36 -14.20 -4.12
CA LEU A 69 19.11 -13.45 -4.06
C LEU A 69 18.61 -13.10 -5.47
N ARG A 70 17.31 -13.08 -5.68
CA ARG A 70 16.68 -12.73 -6.96
C ARG A 70 15.79 -11.52 -6.84
N GLN A 71 14.93 -11.47 -5.82
CA GLN A 71 14.01 -10.36 -5.56
C GLN A 71 13.52 -10.40 -4.13
N TYR A 72 13.01 -9.27 -3.66
CA TYR A 72 12.14 -9.23 -2.49
C TYR A 72 10.83 -8.52 -2.83
N MET A 73 9.80 -8.85 -2.08
CA MET A 73 8.48 -8.24 -2.11
C MET A 73 8.15 -7.73 -0.71
N ILE A 74 7.60 -6.53 -0.64
CA ILE A 74 7.01 -5.97 0.57
C ILE A 74 5.51 -5.90 0.34
N SER A 75 4.73 -6.43 1.28
CA SER A 75 3.28 -6.33 1.31
C SER A 75 2.83 -5.69 2.61
N VAL A 76 1.87 -4.77 2.55
CA VAL A 76 1.24 -4.16 3.72
C VAL A 76 -0.21 -4.60 3.78
N SER A 77 -0.63 -5.12 4.92
CA SER A 77 -1.97 -5.63 5.15
C SER A 77 -2.58 -5.11 6.45
N ASN A 78 -3.91 -5.10 6.50
CA ASN A 78 -4.72 -4.88 7.68
C ASN A 78 -5.68 -6.07 7.89
N ALA A 79 -6.64 -5.94 8.79
CA ALA A 79 -7.65 -6.98 9.05
C ALA A 79 -8.49 -7.36 7.81
N ASN A 80 -8.56 -6.50 6.79
CA ASN A 80 -9.32 -6.73 5.55
C ASN A 80 -8.46 -7.38 4.44
N GLY A 81 -7.16 -7.54 4.66
CA GLY A 81 -6.21 -8.13 3.71
C GLY A 81 -5.12 -7.17 3.25
N ALA A 82 -4.33 -7.63 2.28
CA ALA A 82 -3.26 -6.83 1.69
C ALA A 82 -3.85 -5.72 0.80
N PHE A 83 -3.26 -4.52 0.90
CA PHE A 83 -3.68 -3.36 0.13
C PHE A 83 -2.51 -2.60 -0.53
N TYR A 84 -1.28 -3.04 -0.29
CA TYR A 84 -0.09 -2.51 -0.94
C TYR A 84 0.92 -3.61 -1.16
N GLU A 85 1.52 -3.62 -2.34
CA GLU A 85 2.61 -4.53 -2.67
C GLU A 85 3.64 -3.83 -3.55
N THR A 86 4.91 -4.11 -3.30
CA THR A 86 6.01 -3.68 -4.16
C THR A 86 7.07 -4.75 -4.24
N THR A 87 7.71 -4.86 -5.40
CA THR A 87 8.76 -5.85 -5.65
C THR A 87 10.02 -5.15 -6.16
N LYS A 88 11.18 -5.55 -5.64
CA LYS A 88 12.48 -5.12 -6.13
C LYS A 88 13.35 -6.32 -6.50
N MET A 89 14.06 -6.18 -7.62
CA MET A 89 15.02 -7.19 -8.08
C MET A 89 16.31 -7.05 -7.30
N LEU A 90 16.92 -8.19 -6.98
CA LEU A 90 18.19 -8.28 -6.28
C LEU A 90 19.21 -9.06 -7.10
N THR A 91 20.48 -8.88 -6.72
CA THR A 91 21.61 -9.67 -7.23
C THR A 91 22.59 -9.93 -6.09
N GLY A 92 23.37 -10.99 -6.20
CA GLY A 92 24.34 -11.35 -5.15
C GLY A 92 23.76 -12.29 -4.10
N LYS A 93 24.49 -12.52 -3.02
CA LYS A 93 24.12 -13.44 -1.95
C LYS A 93 23.66 -12.75 -0.68
N THR A 94 23.94 -11.46 -0.55
CA THR A 94 23.57 -10.63 0.61
C THR A 94 22.99 -9.30 0.17
N TYR A 95 22.09 -8.73 0.97
CA TYR A 95 21.53 -7.39 0.75
C TYR A 95 21.05 -6.80 2.08
N ASP A 96 21.50 -5.57 2.37
CA ASP A 96 21.02 -4.80 3.52
C ASP A 96 19.87 -3.90 3.04
N MET A 97 18.65 -4.24 3.43
CA MET A 97 17.45 -3.48 3.10
C MET A 97 17.30 -2.27 4.01
N ASN A 98 17.05 -1.10 3.43
CA ASN A 98 16.66 0.11 4.13
C ASN A 98 15.69 0.88 3.24
N GLU A 99 14.40 0.63 3.41
CA GLU A 99 13.33 1.17 2.57
C GLU A 99 12.45 2.12 3.34
N LYS A 100 12.17 3.27 2.73
CA LYS A 100 11.17 4.22 3.20
C LYS A 100 9.85 3.96 2.48
N ILE A 101 8.81 3.75 3.24
CA ILE A 101 7.47 3.46 2.74
C ILE A 101 6.52 4.49 3.32
N ALA A 102 5.89 5.30 2.47
CA ALA A 102 4.71 6.03 2.88
C ALA A 102 3.56 5.01 3.02
N LEU A 103 2.98 4.90 4.21
CA LEU A 103 1.87 3.97 4.47
C LEU A 103 0.67 4.35 3.59
N PRO A 104 0.30 3.56 2.57
CA PRO A 104 -0.79 3.93 1.69
C PRO A 104 -2.10 3.97 2.46
N LEU A 105 -2.97 4.91 2.14
CA LEU A 105 -4.34 4.93 2.65
C LEU A 105 -5.20 4.09 1.71
N PRO A 106 -5.71 2.91 2.12
CA PRO A 106 -6.62 2.14 1.28
C PRO A 106 -8.02 2.75 1.27
N LYS A 107 -8.78 2.50 0.22
CA LYS A 107 -10.21 2.81 0.17
C LYS A 107 -10.93 2.16 1.35
N ASN A 108 -11.79 2.92 2.03
CA ASN A 108 -12.49 2.49 3.24
C ASN A 108 -11.55 2.02 4.38
N ALA A 109 -10.40 2.68 4.51
CA ALA A 109 -9.45 2.39 5.58
C ALA A 109 -10.11 2.49 6.95
N VAL A 110 -9.68 1.62 7.84
CA VAL A 110 -10.03 1.63 9.27
C VAL A 110 -8.78 1.77 10.11
N ALA A 111 -8.90 2.45 11.25
CA ALA A 111 -7.82 2.48 12.21
C ALA A 111 -7.57 1.09 12.80
N GLY A 112 -6.32 0.73 13.06
CA GLY A 112 -5.95 -0.57 13.62
C GLY A 112 -4.51 -0.94 13.37
N ASP A 113 -4.17 -2.17 13.67
CA ASP A 113 -2.84 -2.72 13.46
C ASP A 113 -2.60 -3.02 11.97
N LEU A 114 -1.38 -2.79 11.51
CA LEU A 114 -0.91 -3.22 10.20
C LEU A 114 0.15 -4.30 10.35
N THR A 115 0.20 -5.19 9.37
CA THR A 115 1.29 -6.16 9.21
C THR A 115 2.04 -5.84 7.93
N ILE A 116 3.37 -5.76 8.02
CA ILE A 116 4.26 -5.68 6.88
C ILE A 116 4.93 -7.04 6.73
N SER A 117 4.69 -7.71 5.61
CA SER A 117 5.34 -8.96 5.25
C SER A 117 6.45 -8.68 4.25
N VAL A 118 7.63 -9.21 4.50
CA VAL A 118 8.76 -9.18 3.56
C VAL A 118 9.04 -10.59 3.08
N THR A 119 8.93 -10.80 1.78
CA THR A 119 9.20 -12.10 1.14
C THR A 119 10.42 -11.98 0.25
N VAL A 120 11.45 -12.77 0.51
CA VAL A 120 12.65 -12.89 -0.32
C VAL A 120 12.54 -14.14 -1.17
N LYS A 121 12.86 -14.01 -2.45
CA LYS A 121 12.97 -15.10 -3.41
C LYS A 121 14.42 -15.27 -3.82
N ASN A 122 14.96 -16.49 -3.67
CA ASN A 122 16.31 -16.80 -4.12
C ASN A 122 16.38 -17.23 -5.60
N SER A 123 17.58 -17.46 -6.12
CA SER A 123 17.81 -17.89 -7.50
C SER A 123 17.25 -19.28 -7.84
N SER A 124 17.00 -20.11 -6.85
CA SER A 124 16.32 -21.40 -6.98
C SER A 124 14.79 -21.32 -6.89
N ASN A 125 14.23 -20.09 -6.81
CA ASN A 125 12.80 -19.81 -6.63
C ASN A 125 12.23 -20.22 -5.26
N GLU A 126 13.05 -20.48 -4.27
CA GLU A 126 12.60 -20.70 -2.90
C GLU A 126 12.23 -19.36 -2.25
N LEU A 127 11.23 -19.39 -1.38
CA LEU A 127 10.70 -18.20 -0.70
C LEU A 127 10.98 -18.28 0.80
N SER A 128 11.38 -17.15 1.37
CA SER A 128 11.43 -16.91 2.82
C SER A 128 10.60 -15.68 3.12
N THR A 129 9.75 -15.74 4.15
CA THR A 129 8.87 -14.62 4.55
C THR A 129 9.02 -14.37 6.03
N GLU A 130 9.15 -13.10 6.40
CA GLU A 130 9.13 -12.61 7.77
C GLU A 130 8.13 -11.45 7.86
N GLU A 131 7.58 -11.22 9.06
CA GLU A 131 6.57 -10.21 9.31
C GLU A 131 6.92 -9.31 10.47
N VAL A 132 6.54 -8.04 10.37
CA VAL A 132 6.64 -7.05 11.45
C VAL A 132 5.36 -6.23 11.52
N GLY A 133 4.91 -5.92 12.75
CA GLY A 133 3.67 -5.17 12.99
C GLY A 133 3.90 -3.69 13.25
N ILE A 134 2.93 -2.86 12.82
CA ILE A 134 2.77 -1.47 13.27
C ILE A 134 1.48 -1.41 14.07
N LYS A 135 1.56 -0.88 15.30
CA LYS A 135 0.43 -0.87 16.23
C LYS A 135 -0.37 0.42 16.16
N GLY A 136 -1.70 0.28 16.19
CA GLY A 136 -2.61 1.39 16.39
C GLY A 136 -2.56 2.47 15.31
N VAL A 137 -2.36 2.09 14.05
CA VAL A 137 -2.35 3.06 12.93
C VAL A 137 -3.70 3.78 12.87
N THR A 138 -3.67 5.10 12.75
CA THR A 138 -4.87 5.94 12.74
C THR A 138 -5.14 6.51 11.35
N LEU A 139 -6.38 6.95 11.13
CA LEU A 139 -6.74 7.66 9.90
C LEU A 139 -6.15 9.08 9.91
N PRO A 140 -5.71 9.60 8.76
CA PRO A 140 -5.32 10.99 8.66
C PRO A 140 -6.55 11.89 8.82
N THR A 141 -6.32 13.08 9.35
CA THR A 141 -7.34 14.14 9.46
C THR A 141 -6.94 15.30 8.57
N PHE A 142 -7.88 15.82 7.80
CA PHE A 142 -7.67 16.97 6.93
C PHE A 142 -8.64 18.07 7.35
N ASP A 143 -8.17 19.32 7.43
CA ASP A 143 -9.03 20.48 7.68
C ASP A 143 -9.68 20.96 6.38
N ALA A 144 -8.97 20.85 5.26
CA ALA A 144 -9.44 21.08 3.90
C ALA A 144 -8.73 20.11 2.96
N LEU A 145 -9.29 19.89 1.77
CA LEU A 145 -8.58 19.30 0.63
C LEU A 145 -8.49 20.32 -0.50
N TYR A 146 -7.65 20.04 -1.47
CA TYR A 146 -7.36 20.98 -2.56
C TYR A 146 -7.50 20.26 -3.90
N LEU A 147 -8.49 20.67 -4.69
CA LEU A 147 -8.62 20.26 -6.09
C LEU A 147 -7.63 21.06 -6.91
N ALA A 148 -6.61 20.43 -7.44
CA ALA A 148 -5.60 21.06 -8.28
C ALA A 148 -5.72 20.57 -9.72
N LEU A 149 -6.09 21.46 -10.63
CA LEU A 149 -6.21 21.19 -12.05
C LEU A 149 -4.86 21.35 -12.77
N ASP A 150 -4.73 20.73 -13.92
CA ASP A 150 -3.51 20.76 -14.75
C ASP A 150 -3.16 22.15 -15.29
N ASN A 151 -4.15 23.03 -15.42
CA ASN A 151 -3.96 24.44 -15.78
C ASN A 151 -3.46 25.32 -14.64
N ASN A 152 -3.02 24.73 -13.54
CA ASN A 152 -2.55 25.37 -12.30
C ASN A 152 -3.63 26.07 -11.45
N LEU A 153 -4.90 25.93 -11.77
CA LEU A 153 -5.96 26.34 -10.85
C LEU A 153 -6.00 25.41 -9.63
N VAL A 154 -6.14 26.00 -8.45
CA VAL A 154 -6.26 25.24 -7.18
C VAL A 154 -7.47 25.78 -6.44
N TYR A 155 -8.41 24.91 -6.16
CA TYR A 155 -9.63 25.20 -5.42
C TYR A 155 -9.54 24.57 -4.04
N THR A 156 -9.92 25.35 -3.02
CA THR A 156 -10.07 24.81 -1.64
C THR A 156 -11.41 24.10 -1.54
N MET A 157 -11.38 22.86 -1.12
CA MET A 157 -12.58 22.06 -0.86
C MET A 157 -12.91 22.14 0.62
N GLU A 158 -14.11 22.63 0.94
CA GLU A 158 -14.60 22.79 2.31
C GLU A 158 -15.06 21.45 2.88
N LYS A 159 -14.80 21.26 4.17
CA LYS A 159 -15.06 20.03 4.89
C LYS A 159 -16.47 19.96 5.45
N ASP A 160 -17.13 18.83 5.23
CA ASP A 160 -18.34 18.40 5.94
C ASP A 160 -18.20 16.92 6.33
N GLY A 161 -17.79 16.65 7.56
CA GLY A 161 -17.45 15.28 7.99
C GLY A 161 -16.25 14.70 7.25
N ASN A 162 -16.47 13.62 6.51
CA ASN A 162 -15.46 13.00 5.63
C ASN A 162 -15.59 13.44 4.17
N VAL A 163 -16.57 14.27 3.87
CA VAL A 163 -16.81 14.81 2.52
C VAL A 163 -16.20 16.20 2.43
N PHE A 164 -15.52 16.44 1.35
CA PHE A 164 -14.93 17.72 0.99
C PHE A 164 -15.58 18.19 -0.31
N SER A 165 -16.00 19.45 -0.40
CA SER A 165 -16.66 19.95 -1.59
C SER A 165 -16.19 21.34 -1.97
N VAL A 166 -16.26 21.60 -3.26
CA VAL A 166 -16.08 22.93 -3.87
C VAL A 166 -17.16 23.14 -4.89
N GLU A 167 -17.61 24.38 -5.04
CA GLU A 167 -18.61 24.79 -6.00
C GLU A 167 -18.07 26.01 -6.75
N ASP A 168 -17.70 25.79 -8.02
CA ASP A 168 -17.03 26.82 -8.84
C ASP A 168 -17.16 26.52 -10.34
N PHE A 169 -16.72 27.46 -11.19
CA PHE A 169 -16.58 27.25 -12.63
C PHE A 169 -15.38 26.33 -12.90
N ILE A 170 -15.65 25.20 -13.55
CA ILE A 170 -14.64 24.23 -13.95
C ILE A 170 -14.50 24.26 -15.47
N PRO A 171 -13.27 24.45 -16.00
CA PRO A 171 -13.02 24.47 -17.44
C PRO A 171 -13.45 23.17 -18.13
N ALA A 172 -13.83 23.27 -19.40
CA ALA A 172 -14.15 22.11 -20.23
C ALA A 172 -12.99 21.10 -20.26
N GLY A 173 -13.28 19.82 -20.07
CA GLY A 173 -12.29 18.74 -20.07
C GLY A 173 -11.23 18.84 -18.97
N ALA A 174 -11.47 19.62 -17.91
CA ALA A 174 -10.50 19.79 -16.83
C ALA A 174 -10.12 18.48 -16.18
N THR A 175 -8.84 18.25 -16.04
CA THR A 175 -8.25 17.11 -15.36
C THR A 175 -7.33 17.58 -14.24
N GLY A 176 -7.09 16.72 -13.24
CA GLY A 176 -6.24 17.06 -12.11
C GLY A 176 -6.27 16.02 -11.01
N LYS A 177 -5.84 16.41 -9.82
CA LYS A 177 -5.81 15.56 -8.62
C LYS A 177 -6.34 16.32 -7.40
N ILE A 178 -6.74 15.57 -6.40
CA ILE A 178 -7.05 16.10 -5.09
C ILE A 178 -5.82 15.93 -4.20
N TYR A 179 -5.47 16.95 -3.41
CA TYR A 179 -4.30 16.99 -2.53
C TYR A 179 -4.68 17.34 -1.10
N ALA A 180 -3.91 16.81 -0.15
CA ALA A 180 -4.01 17.19 1.25
C ALA A 180 -3.48 18.60 1.52
N ASN A 181 -2.59 19.13 0.66
CA ASN A 181 -1.97 20.44 0.82
C ASN A 181 -2.11 21.29 -0.44
N SER A 182 -2.30 22.59 -0.29
CA SER A 182 -2.46 23.57 -1.40
C SER A 182 -1.23 23.66 -2.31
N ASN A 183 -0.05 23.34 -1.79
CA ASN A 183 1.21 23.30 -2.55
C ASN A 183 1.44 21.99 -3.32
N LYS A 184 0.41 21.15 -3.43
CA LYS A 184 0.43 19.85 -4.15
C LYS A 184 1.44 18.85 -3.55
N THR A 185 1.68 18.90 -2.24
CA THR A 185 2.55 17.96 -1.53
C THR A 185 1.75 17.06 -0.59
N GLY A 186 2.40 16.00 -0.11
CA GLY A 186 1.79 15.05 0.82
C GLY A 186 0.83 14.08 0.12
N MET A 187 -0.19 13.66 0.86
CA MET A 187 -1.20 12.73 0.34
C MET A 187 -1.98 13.36 -0.82
N SER A 188 -2.22 12.56 -1.83
CA SER A 188 -3.02 12.95 -2.98
C SER A 188 -3.91 11.80 -3.43
N TRP A 189 -4.94 12.11 -4.20
CA TRP A 189 -5.81 11.14 -4.84
C TRP A 189 -5.84 11.39 -6.34
N GLY A 190 -5.68 10.31 -7.08
CA GLY A 190 -5.68 10.28 -8.54
C GLY A 190 -6.22 8.95 -9.03
N MET A 191 -6.20 8.73 -10.33
CA MET A 191 -6.65 7.48 -10.94
C MET A 191 -5.53 6.44 -10.98
N GLU A 192 -5.92 5.17 -10.85
CA GLU A 192 -5.15 4.01 -11.31
C GLU A 192 -6.13 3.06 -11.99
N GLY A 193 -6.00 2.94 -13.32
CA GLY A 193 -7.06 2.34 -14.13
C GLY A 193 -8.36 3.14 -14.04
N ASP A 194 -9.45 2.49 -13.67
CA ASP A 194 -10.78 3.10 -13.56
C ASP A 194 -11.16 3.50 -12.11
N GLU A 195 -10.22 3.42 -11.17
CA GLU A 195 -10.47 3.69 -9.75
C GLU A 195 -9.69 4.90 -9.23
N ILE A 196 -10.31 5.66 -8.33
CA ILE A 196 -9.61 6.69 -7.54
C ILE A 196 -8.91 6.00 -6.37
N ILE A 197 -7.61 6.22 -6.25
CA ILE A 197 -6.80 5.71 -5.16
C ILE A 197 -5.91 6.80 -4.55
N ALA A 198 -5.49 6.59 -3.31
CA ALA A 198 -4.44 7.42 -2.72
C ALA A 198 -3.12 7.20 -3.48
N LEU A 199 -2.43 8.30 -3.77
CA LEU A 199 -1.20 8.34 -4.57
C LEU A 199 -1.36 7.83 -6.02
N GLY A 200 -2.58 7.80 -6.56
CA GLY A 200 -2.88 7.44 -7.95
C GLY A 200 -2.05 8.27 -8.93
N LYS A 201 -1.54 7.61 -9.99
CA LYS A 201 -0.58 8.22 -10.93
C LYS A 201 -1.26 9.13 -11.93
N ASP A 202 -2.46 8.76 -12.38
CA ASP A 202 -3.18 9.47 -13.42
C ASP A 202 -4.13 10.52 -12.84
N ASN A 203 -4.54 11.47 -13.68
CA ASN A 203 -5.45 12.52 -13.28
C ASN A 203 -6.90 12.04 -13.29
N ILE A 204 -7.72 12.67 -12.45
CA ILE A 204 -9.18 12.53 -12.44
C ILE A 204 -9.74 13.54 -13.43
N VAL A 205 -10.78 13.17 -14.15
CA VAL A 205 -11.54 14.09 -15.02
C VAL A 205 -12.64 14.75 -14.20
N PHE A 206 -12.62 16.08 -14.12
CA PHE A 206 -13.57 16.89 -13.34
C PHE A 206 -14.50 17.72 -14.24
N GLY A 207 -14.01 18.18 -15.40
CA GLY A 207 -14.78 19.00 -16.32
C GLY A 207 -15.61 18.18 -17.32
N GLY A 208 -16.78 18.70 -17.70
CA GLY A 208 -17.59 18.18 -18.79
C GLY A 208 -17.07 18.63 -20.17
N GLU A 209 -17.92 18.48 -21.20
CA GLU A 209 -17.60 18.93 -22.57
C GLU A 209 -17.54 20.46 -22.70
N GLU A 210 -18.23 21.17 -21.82
CA GLU A 210 -18.27 22.63 -21.77
C GLU A 210 -17.85 23.12 -20.37
N GLU A 211 -17.31 24.36 -20.30
CA GLU A 211 -17.08 25.05 -19.05
C GLU A 211 -18.43 25.34 -18.38
N ALA A 212 -18.55 24.94 -17.12
CA ALA A 212 -19.77 25.14 -16.37
C ALA A 212 -19.51 25.26 -14.87
N TYR A 213 -20.54 25.68 -14.14
CA TYR A 213 -20.56 25.73 -12.69
C TYR A 213 -20.86 24.32 -12.16
N PHE A 214 -19.89 23.73 -11.47
CA PHE A 214 -19.99 22.38 -10.90
C PHE A 214 -19.85 22.41 -9.39
N LYS A 215 -20.58 21.51 -8.74
CA LYS A 215 -20.28 21.09 -7.39
C LYS A 215 -19.50 19.78 -7.45
N ILE A 216 -18.24 19.84 -7.07
CA ILE A 216 -17.37 18.66 -6.95
C ILE A 216 -17.32 18.28 -5.47
N SER A 217 -17.61 17.03 -5.18
CA SER A 217 -17.55 16.47 -3.83
C SER A 217 -16.67 15.23 -3.83
N PHE A 218 -15.90 15.05 -2.76
CA PHE A 218 -15.00 13.92 -2.58
C PHE A 218 -15.03 13.44 -1.13
N ASN A 219 -15.28 12.16 -0.93
CA ASN A 219 -15.20 11.53 0.38
C ASN A 219 -13.79 10.94 0.57
N ALA A 220 -13.02 11.49 1.53
CA ALA A 220 -11.63 11.10 1.76
C ALA A 220 -11.46 9.67 2.35
N VAL A 221 -12.55 8.99 2.70
CA VAL A 221 -12.52 7.61 3.20
C VAL A 221 -12.93 6.62 2.11
N SER A 222 -14.06 6.87 1.40
CA SER A 222 -14.55 5.97 0.35
C SER A 222 -13.97 6.26 -1.04
N PHE A 223 -13.28 7.39 -1.22
CA PHE A 223 -12.72 7.87 -2.49
C PHE A 223 -13.77 8.04 -3.60
N GLU A 224 -14.94 8.55 -3.24
CA GLU A 224 -16.09 8.80 -4.12
C GLU A 224 -16.42 10.29 -4.19
#